data_48b686c9eb8a70721f9fcb9bbbe310e2
#
_entry.id   48b686c9eb8a70721f9fcb9bbbe310e2
#
_cell.length_a   1.000
_cell.length_b   1.000
_cell.length_c   1.000
_cell.angle_alpha   90.00
_cell.angle_beta   90.00
_cell.angle_gamma   90.00
#
_symmetry.space_group_name_H-M   'P 1'
#
loop_
_entity.id
_entity.type
_entity.pdbx_description
1 polymer ?
#
loop_
_entity_poly.entity_id
_entity_poly.type
_entity_poly.pdbx_seq_one_letter_code
_entity_poly.pdbx_strand_id
1 'polypeptide(L)'
;MFSNSQPRPIVGKLLFAALVVGFVSTGTVQGQDAAPHSQMRRTFVSLDDYGFKPSHGVGANAVLVEPPTPSPNERIVAINTHPKNRNNFKYFVGEILAERGFRVIEINDYGKEMPESLLPGIAAAIRYARTLPGVERVVLVGHSGGGPVLSFYQEIAENGPSACQVSVRLYKCSGEGLENLPKADALLELEANIGAPHRTMSIDPAVDPKNPKVRDPKLDMYLPQNGFDPKTDTGSYSQEFLKRYQAAMHVRSEAVIAEAQARLKAIDAHTGPYNDDEPFVVPGMSEDAGGARLNAVDPKVLAHTHGPHLLLKADGTTPVQIVPDVRTPKAISVKQRDTLAATAQMMTVRQYLAFSAISTMPDFALTADDMKGFVWRSSANSLPGNVENIHVPTLVMAGSCMLHLIPLEEVYDHSGAKDKEFVVVEGADHSLEPCRPEYGDTQKRAFDYVVQWLTKHFPG
;
A
#
# COMPACT_ATOMS: atom_id res chain seq x y z
N MET A 1 32.14 15.30 -47.96
CA MET A 1 31.28 15.34 -49.17
C MET A 1 30.01 14.59 -48.78
N PHE A 2 28.96 15.32 -48.42
CA PHE A 2 27.75 14.78 -47.87
C PHE A 2 26.55 15.30 -48.63
N SER A 3 25.72 14.38 -49.10
CA SER A 3 24.49 14.70 -49.82
C SER A 3 23.32 14.61 -48.82
N ASN A 4 22.64 15.73 -48.61
CA ASN A 4 21.35 15.83 -47.96
C ASN A 4 20.24 15.44 -48.93
N SER A 5 19.30 14.57 -48.49
CA SER A 5 18.02 14.40 -49.15
C SER A 5 16.91 14.31 -48.12
N GLN A 6 16.13 15.38 -48.00
CA GLN A 6 14.84 15.38 -47.30
C GLN A 6 13.71 14.94 -48.23
N PRO A 7 12.68 14.21 -47.74
CA PRO A 7 11.47 13.94 -48.53
C PRO A 7 10.44 15.06 -48.36
N ARG A 8 9.76 15.41 -49.45
CA ARG A 8 8.69 16.41 -49.56
C ARG A 8 7.34 15.82 -49.12
N PRO A 9 6.42 16.61 -48.57
CA PRO A 9 5.08 16.16 -48.23
C PRO A 9 4.15 16.18 -49.45
N ILE A 10 3.33 15.11 -49.55
CA ILE A 10 2.24 15.02 -50.53
C ILE A 10 0.97 15.55 -49.86
N VAL A 11 0.43 16.63 -50.44
CA VAL A 11 -0.88 17.18 -50.07
C VAL A 11 -1.96 16.57 -50.96
N GLY A 12 -2.80 15.73 -50.39
CA GLY A 12 -4.01 15.25 -51.06
C GLY A 12 -5.23 15.95 -50.48
N LYS A 13 -5.88 16.77 -51.31
CA LYS A 13 -7.21 17.36 -51.00
C LYS A 13 -8.30 16.37 -51.35
N LEU A 14 -9.09 15.98 -50.38
CA LEU A 14 -10.39 15.32 -50.60
C LEU A 14 -11.49 16.26 -50.12
N LEU A 15 -12.31 16.70 -51.11
CA LEU A 15 -13.58 17.36 -50.86
C LEU A 15 -14.62 16.33 -50.50
N PHE A 16 -15.30 16.46 -49.37
CA PHE A 16 -16.59 15.81 -49.10
C PHE A 16 -17.68 16.86 -48.97
N ALA A 17 -18.66 16.76 -49.86
CA ALA A 17 -19.88 17.55 -49.80
C ALA A 17 -20.82 16.94 -48.76
N ALA A 18 -21.26 17.72 -47.78
CA ALA A 18 -22.25 17.32 -46.80
C ALA A 18 -23.64 17.81 -47.26
N LEU A 19 -24.53 16.85 -47.43
CA LEU A 19 -25.97 17.11 -47.63
C LEU A 19 -26.62 17.29 -46.25
N VAL A 20 -27.13 18.48 -45.95
CA VAL A 20 -27.89 18.78 -44.76
C VAL A 20 -29.38 18.57 -45.09
N VAL A 21 -29.99 17.54 -44.49
CA VAL A 21 -31.46 17.39 -44.44
C VAL A 21 -31.89 17.80 -43.03
N GLY A 22 -32.56 18.94 -42.96
CA GLY A 22 -33.15 19.45 -41.74
C GLY A 22 -34.47 18.76 -41.39
N PHE A 23 -34.55 18.20 -40.18
CA PHE A 23 -35.83 17.96 -39.50
C PHE A 23 -35.90 18.87 -38.28
N VAL A 24 -36.76 19.84 -38.32
CA VAL A 24 -37.12 20.65 -37.14
C VAL A 24 -38.26 19.90 -36.43
N SER A 25 -37.99 19.31 -35.30
CA SER A 25 -38.98 18.90 -34.33
C SER A 25 -38.83 19.78 -33.07
N THR A 26 -39.76 20.70 -32.90
CA THR A 26 -39.90 21.50 -31.68
C THR A 26 -40.51 20.62 -30.58
N GLY A 27 -39.65 19.95 -29.85
CA GLY A 27 -40.02 19.36 -28.56
C GLY A 27 -39.34 20.16 -27.45
N THR A 28 -40.10 20.98 -26.73
CA THR A 28 -39.66 21.62 -25.49
C THR A 28 -39.45 20.53 -24.44
N VAL A 29 -38.19 20.05 -24.32
CA VAL A 29 -37.75 19.32 -23.13
C VAL A 29 -37.55 20.36 -22.03
N GLN A 30 -38.49 20.42 -21.08
CA GLN A 30 -38.21 21.07 -19.80
C GLN A 30 -37.06 20.31 -19.14
N GLY A 31 -35.86 20.89 -19.23
CA GLY A 31 -34.75 20.49 -18.41
C GLY A 31 -35.14 20.72 -16.95
N GLN A 32 -35.31 19.65 -16.19
CA GLN A 32 -35.22 19.77 -14.74
C GLN A 32 -33.82 20.30 -14.46
N ASP A 33 -33.73 21.54 -13.99
CA ASP A 33 -32.52 22.09 -13.41
C ASP A 33 -32.14 21.17 -12.26
N ALA A 34 -31.21 20.27 -12.49
CA ALA A 34 -30.53 19.57 -11.42
C ALA A 34 -29.89 20.67 -10.56
N ALA A 35 -30.28 20.74 -9.30
CA ALA A 35 -29.66 21.64 -8.34
C ALA A 35 -28.11 21.47 -8.46
N PRO A 36 -27.34 22.58 -8.48
CA PRO A 36 -25.90 22.48 -8.61
C PRO A 36 -25.42 21.60 -7.47
N HIS A 37 -24.86 20.42 -7.80
CA HIS A 37 -24.18 19.61 -6.83
C HIS A 37 -23.09 20.49 -6.24
N SER A 38 -23.16 20.81 -4.93
CA SER A 38 -22.16 21.61 -4.26
C SER A 38 -20.86 20.81 -4.36
N GLN A 39 -19.88 21.38 -5.08
CA GLN A 39 -18.61 20.69 -5.29
C GLN A 39 -17.78 20.77 -4.01
N MET A 40 -17.08 19.68 -3.68
CA MET A 40 -16.08 19.69 -2.61
C MET A 40 -15.10 20.84 -2.86
N ARG A 41 -14.80 21.59 -1.82
CA ARG A 41 -13.79 22.66 -1.88
C ARG A 41 -12.42 22.05 -1.67
N ARG A 42 -11.48 22.39 -2.56
CA ARG A 42 -10.07 21.98 -2.46
C ARG A 42 -9.18 23.19 -2.31
N THR A 43 -8.40 23.21 -1.24
CA THR A 43 -7.44 24.28 -0.98
C THR A 43 -6.04 23.71 -0.95
N PHE A 44 -5.16 24.23 -1.79
CA PHE A 44 -3.74 23.86 -1.76
C PHE A 44 -3.10 24.38 -0.47
N VAL A 45 -2.30 23.52 0.18
CA VAL A 45 -1.61 23.82 1.43
C VAL A 45 -0.11 23.64 1.24
N SER A 46 0.65 24.69 1.51
CA SER A 46 2.10 24.58 1.70
C SER A 46 2.36 24.09 3.11
N LEU A 47 3.03 22.97 3.25
CA LEU A 47 3.41 22.42 4.56
C LEU A 47 4.72 23.03 5.09
N ASP A 48 5.42 23.83 4.29
CA ASP A 48 6.67 24.51 4.69
C ASP A 48 6.45 25.46 5.87
N ASP A 49 5.30 26.12 5.92
CA ASP A 49 4.90 27.03 7.01
C ASP A 49 4.68 26.31 8.35
N TYR A 50 4.56 24.97 8.32
CA TYR A 50 4.28 24.13 9.48
C TYR A 50 5.48 23.27 9.91
N GLY A 51 6.68 23.69 9.52
CA GLY A 51 7.94 23.10 9.97
C GLY A 51 8.45 21.96 9.08
N PHE A 52 7.92 21.80 7.88
CA PHE A 52 8.50 20.93 6.89
C PHE A 52 9.65 21.68 6.16
N LYS A 53 10.85 21.09 6.17
CA LYS A 53 11.98 21.59 5.38
C LYS A 53 12.40 20.50 4.43
N PRO A 54 12.06 20.61 3.13
CA PRO A 54 12.44 19.60 2.17
C PRO A 54 13.96 19.53 2.02
N SER A 55 14.53 18.34 2.04
CA SER A 55 15.96 18.11 1.93
C SER A 55 16.52 18.50 0.55
N HIS A 56 15.67 18.61 -0.47
CA HIS A 56 16.06 18.85 -1.86
C HIS A 56 15.20 19.89 -2.59
N GLY A 57 14.66 20.88 -1.88
CA GLY A 57 13.90 21.98 -2.50
C GLY A 57 12.52 21.60 -3.04
N VAL A 58 12.05 20.40 -2.77
CA VAL A 58 10.68 19.96 -3.08
C VAL A 58 9.93 19.78 -1.78
N GLY A 59 9.03 20.72 -1.47
CA GLY A 59 8.20 20.68 -0.27
C GLY A 59 7.15 19.57 -0.31
N ALA A 60 6.74 19.09 0.85
CA ALA A 60 5.52 18.32 0.98
C ALA A 60 4.33 19.25 0.72
N ASN A 61 3.66 19.03 -0.38
CA ASN A 61 2.46 19.75 -0.75
C ASN A 61 1.24 18.95 -0.33
N ALA A 62 0.22 19.62 0.13
CA ALA A 62 -1.01 18.99 0.51
C ALA A 62 -2.22 19.72 -0.09
N VAL A 63 -3.33 19.03 -0.15
CA VAL A 63 -4.64 19.60 -0.45
C VAL A 63 -5.56 19.32 0.72
N LEU A 64 -6.15 20.38 1.26
CA LEU A 64 -7.31 20.27 2.13
C LEU A 64 -8.55 20.08 1.28
N VAL A 65 -9.22 18.95 1.45
CA VAL A 65 -10.52 18.63 0.84
C VAL A 65 -11.58 18.83 1.93
N GLU A 66 -12.53 19.71 1.65
CA GLU A 66 -13.62 20.02 2.59
C GLU A 66 -14.94 19.50 2.03
N PRO A 67 -15.87 19.08 2.91
CA PRO A 67 -17.14 18.54 2.48
C PRO A 67 -17.94 19.58 1.66
N PRO A 68 -18.83 19.10 0.76
CA PRO A 68 -19.63 19.97 -0.09
C PRO A 68 -20.62 20.83 0.70
N THR A 69 -21.00 20.41 1.89
CA THR A 69 -21.90 21.13 2.81
C THR A 69 -21.34 21.04 4.23
N PRO A 70 -21.55 22.05 5.08
CA PRO A 70 -21.14 22.00 6.48
C PRO A 70 -21.64 20.74 7.18
N SER A 71 -20.76 20.10 7.94
CA SER A 71 -21.01 18.82 8.61
C SER A 71 -20.46 18.81 10.04
N PRO A 72 -21.14 18.17 11.00
CA PRO A 72 -20.60 17.96 12.34
C PRO A 72 -19.31 17.10 12.34
N ASN A 73 -19.04 16.35 11.28
CA ASN A 73 -17.84 15.53 11.15
C ASN A 73 -16.57 16.35 10.82
N GLU A 74 -16.70 17.62 10.41
CA GLU A 74 -15.56 18.51 10.12
C GLU A 74 -14.63 18.74 11.29
N ARG A 75 -15.05 18.46 12.51
CA ARG A 75 -14.23 18.49 13.72
C ARG A 75 -13.17 17.38 13.75
N ILE A 76 -13.29 16.37 12.89
CA ILE A 76 -12.33 15.31 12.69
C ILE A 76 -11.64 15.54 11.33
N VAL A 77 -10.33 15.66 11.32
CA VAL A 77 -9.53 15.76 10.11
C VAL A 77 -8.86 14.42 9.85
N ALA A 78 -9.12 13.83 8.69
CA ALA A 78 -8.40 12.66 8.21
C ALA A 78 -7.14 13.09 7.44
N ILE A 79 -6.01 12.42 7.69
CA ILE A 79 -4.77 12.62 6.93
C ILE A 79 -4.46 11.34 6.17
N ASN A 80 -4.27 11.46 4.87
CA ASN A 80 -3.91 10.38 3.98
C ASN A 80 -2.65 10.71 3.19
N THR A 81 -1.85 9.69 2.90
CA THR A 81 -0.73 9.75 1.95
C THR A 81 -0.49 8.40 1.32
N HIS A 82 0.12 8.39 0.13
CA HIS A 82 0.54 7.16 -0.52
C HIS A 82 1.90 7.36 -1.20
N PRO A 83 2.97 6.67 -0.76
CA PRO A 83 4.34 6.96 -1.17
C PRO A 83 4.64 6.68 -2.64
N LYS A 84 3.83 5.88 -3.33
CA LYS A 84 3.99 5.58 -4.76
C LYS A 84 3.22 6.51 -5.69
N ASN A 85 2.19 7.17 -5.19
CA ASN A 85 1.36 8.06 -6.00
C ASN A 85 2.03 9.42 -6.13
N ARG A 86 2.23 9.86 -7.37
CA ARG A 86 2.72 11.22 -7.66
C ARG A 86 1.62 12.29 -7.58
N ASN A 87 0.38 11.86 -7.42
CA ASN A 87 -0.78 12.76 -7.36
C ASN A 87 -1.86 12.15 -6.44
N ASN A 88 -1.70 12.40 -5.14
CA ASN A 88 -2.70 12.00 -4.13
C ASN A 88 -3.84 13.02 -4.00
N PHE A 89 -3.81 14.14 -4.71
CA PHE A 89 -4.77 15.22 -4.58
C PHE A 89 -6.22 14.87 -4.95
N LYS A 90 -6.44 13.71 -5.54
CA LYS A 90 -7.76 13.12 -5.83
C LYS A 90 -7.75 11.64 -5.48
N TYR A 91 -7.25 11.32 -4.31
CA TYR A 91 -7.23 9.94 -3.88
C TYR A 91 -8.63 9.54 -3.39
N PHE A 92 -9.12 8.38 -3.82
CA PHE A 92 -10.52 8.00 -3.60
C PHE A 92 -10.90 7.95 -2.11
N VAL A 93 -9.98 7.58 -1.22
CA VAL A 93 -10.22 7.55 0.24
C VAL A 93 -10.61 8.93 0.76
N GLY A 94 -9.85 9.96 0.36
CA GLY A 94 -10.14 11.34 0.76
C GLY A 94 -11.41 11.88 0.16
N GLU A 95 -11.67 11.59 -1.12
CA GLU A 95 -12.91 11.99 -1.80
C GLU A 95 -14.14 11.42 -1.07
N ILE A 96 -14.12 10.12 -0.78
CA ILE A 96 -15.25 9.43 -0.14
C ILE A 96 -15.48 9.89 1.31
N LEU A 97 -14.40 10.17 2.06
CA LEU A 97 -14.53 10.72 3.41
C LEU A 97 -15.07 12.14 3.40
N ALA A 98 -14.61 12.97 2.45
CA ALA A 98 -15.12 14.33 2.32
C ALA A 98 -16.62 14.36 1.91
N GLU A 99 -17.06 13.45 1.05
CA GLU A 99 -18.50 13.27 0.75
C GLU A 99 -19.34 12.91 1.99
N ARG A 100 -18.70 12.26 2.99
CA ARG A 100 -19.32 11.90 4.28
C ARG A 100 -19.14 12.95 5.38
N GLY A 101 -18.69 14.14 4.98
CA GLY A 101 -18.65 15.30 5.85
C GLY A 101 -17.34 15.49 6.65
N PHE A 102 -16.29 14.74 6.38
CA PHE A 102 -14.98 14.94 7.03
C PHE A 102 -14.12 15.94 6.26
N ARG A 103 -13.26 16.66 6.95
CA ARG A 103 -12.14 17.33 6.32
C ARG A 103 -11.01 16.33 6.09
N VAL A 104 -10.38 16.37 4.92
CA VAL A 104 -9.29 15.48 4.58
C VAL A 104 -8.08 16.25 4.10
N ILE A 105 -6.91 15.90 4.60
CA ILE A 105 -5.63 16.41 4.10
C ILE A 105 -4.95 15.28 3.32
N GLU A 106 -4.85 15.48 2.02
CA GLU A 106 -4.14 14.60 1.10
C GLU A 106 -2.70 15.12 0.94
N ILE A 107 -1.73 14.36 1.43
CA ILE A 107 -0.31 14.72 1.30
C ILE A 107 0.23 14.14 0.02
N ASN A 108 0.87 14.98 -0.77
CA ASN A 108 1.60 14.57 -1.96
C ASN A 108 3.10 14.76 -1.72
N ASP A 109 3.70 13.81 -1.04
CA ASP A 109 5.14 13.85 -0.74
C ASP A 109 5.93 13.11 -1.81
N TYR A 110 6.99 13.75 -2.28
CA TYR A 110 7.92 13.20 -3.28
C TYR A 110 9.16 12.55 -2.66
N GLY A 111 9.29 12.58 -1.34
CA GLY A 111 10.40 12.00 -0.59
C GLY A 111 10.37 10.48 -0.61
N LYS A 112 11.02 9.85 -1.60
CA LYS A 112 10.94 8.40 -1.83
C LYS A 112 12.16 7.61 -1.36
N GLU A 113 13.10 8.26 -0.74
CA GLU A 113 14.40 7.62 -0.55
C GLU A 113 14.43 6.76 0.71
N MET A 114 13.87 7.25 1.81
CA MET A 114 13.91 6.56 3.10
C MET A 114 12.58 6.73 3.83
N PRO A 115 12.11 5.74 4.62
CA PRO A 115 10.86 5.85 5.36
C PRO A 115 10.80 7.10 6.25
N GLU A 116 11.88 7.43 6.94
CA GLU A 116 11.95 8.60 7.81
C GLU A 116 11.84 9.93 7.07
N SER A 117 12.15 10.00 5.78
CA SER A 117 12.05 11.25 5.01
C SER A 117 10.60 11.71 4.80
N LEU A 118 9.63 10.81 4.94
CA LEU A 118 8.21 11.09 4.81
C LEU A 118 7.60 11.68 6.09
N LEU A 119 8.21 11.43 7.25
CA LEU A 119 7.63 11.74 8.55
C LEU A 119 7.47 13.25 8.83
N PRO A 120 8.41 14.12 8.45
CA PRO A 120 8.25 15.57 8.64
C PRO A 120 7.04 16.16 7.92
N GLY A 121 6.73 15.66 6.71
CA GLY A 121 5.54 16.07 5.95
C GLY A 121 4.24 15.71 6.66
N ILE A 122 4.17 14.50 7.23
CA ILE A 122 3.01 14.06 8.02
C ILE A 122 2.87 14.91 9.28
N ALA A 123 3.99 15.19 9.98
CA ALA A 123 3.99 16.05 11.15
C ALA A 123 3.48 17.47 10.85
N ALA A 124 3.91 18.04 9.73
CA ALA A 124 3.46 19.36 9.29
C ALA A 124 1.96 19.36 8.96
N ALA A 125 1.45 18.31 8.31
CA ALA A 125 0.02 18.15 8.02
C ALA A 125 -0.82 18.07 9.31
N ILE A 126 -0.36 17.34 10.35
CA ILE A 126 -1.04 17.29 11.66
C ILE A 126 -1.02 18.66 12.33
N ARG A 127 0.11 19.38 12.31
CA ARG A 127 0.18 20.74 12.88
C ARG A 127 -0.80 21.67 12.14
N TYR A 128 -0.81 21.64 10.81
CA TYR A 128 -1.77 22.40 10.02
C TYR A 128 -3.22 22.04 10.35
N ALA A 129 -3.56 20.75 10.39
CA ALA A 129 -4.91 20.30 10.74
C ALA A 129 -5.38 20.89 12.08
N ARG A 130 -4.50 20.94 13.08
CA ARG A 130 -4.82 21.48 14.40
C ARG A 130 -4.98 23.02 14.44
N THR A 131 -4.64 23.75 13.37
CA THR A 131 -4.91 25.20 13.24
C THR A 131 -6.27 25.48 12.61
N LEU A 132 -6.92 24.48 12.01
CA LEU A 132 -8.21 24.68 11.35
C LEU A 132 -9.33 24.94 12.39
N PRO A 133 -10.23 25.89 12.12
CA PRO A 133 -11.32 26.21 13.06
C PRO A 133 -12.21 24.99 13.34
N GLY A 134 -12.51 24.76 14.61
CA GLY A 134 -13.43 23.71 15.06
C GLY A 134 -12.86 22.29 15.00
N VAL A 135 -11.58 22.11 14.67
CA VAL A 135 -10.94 20.79 14.69
C VAL A 135 -10.63 20.34 16.11
N GLU A 136 -11.11 19.16 16.45
CA GLU A 136 -10.94 18.52 17.76
C GLU A 136 -10.04 17.29 17.67
N ARG A 137 -10.08 16.57 16.54
CA ARG A 137 -9.36 15.31 16.34
C ARG A 137 -8.68 15.27 14.99
N VAL A 138 -7.53 14.59 14.96
CA VAL A 138 -6.78 14.30 13.73
C VAL A 138 -6.52 12.82 13.69
N VAL A 139 -6.94 12.15 12.60
CA VAL A 139 -6.80 10.71 12.42
C VAL A 139 -5.94 10.40 11.19
N LEU A 140 -5.12 9.36 11.28
CA LEU A 140 -4.35 8.85 10.14
C LEU A 140 -5.15 7.77 9.44
N VAL A 141 -5.23 7.83 8.12
CA VAL A 141 -5.96 6.85 7.30
C VAL A 141 -4.99 6.27 6.27
N GLY A 142 -4.46 5.09 6.58
CA GLY A 142 -3.58 4.31 5.73
C GLY A 142 -4.38 3.46 4.76
N HIS A 143 -4.13 3.62 3.46
CA HIS A 143 -4.58 2.71 2.42
C HIS A 143 -3.37 2.25 1.61
N SER A 144 -3.36 0.97 1.22
CA SER A 144 -2.26 0.44 0.40
C SER A 144 -0.88 0.75 1.03
N GLY A 145 0.05 1.31 0.25
CA GLY A 145 1.37 1.72 0.73
C GLY A 145 1.37 2.86 1.77
N GLY A 146 0.24 3.52 2.00
CA GLY A 146 0.09 4.52 3.05
C GLY A 146 0.13 3.93 4.46
N GLY A 147 -0.36 2.68 4.63
CA GLY A 147 -0.41 2.03 5.94
C GLY A 147 0.95 1.93 6.64
N PRO A 148 1.97 1.29 6.05
CA PRO A 148 3.29 1.19 6.68
C PRO A 148 3.92 2.54 6.99
N VAL A 149 3.68 3.56 6.18
CA VAL A 149 4.26 4.91 6.39
C VAL A 149 3.57 5.62 7.55
N LEU A 150 2.24 5.60 7.59
CA LEU A 150 1.47 6.27 8.64
C LEU A 150 1.61 5.56 9.99
N SER A 151 1.69 4.23 9.99
CA SER A 151 1.98 3.47 11.21
C SER A 151 3.41 3.73 11.72
N PHE A 152 4.41 3.80 10.84
CA PHE A 152 5.77 4.14 11.23
C PHE A 152 5.85 5.56 11.82
N TYR A 153 5.12 6.51 11.21
CA TYR A 153 4.97 7.84 11.78
C TYR A 153 4.39 7.80 13.19
N GLN A 154 3.25 7.12 13.37
CA GLN A 154 2.56 7.08 14.66
C GLN A 154 3.39 6.38 15.74
N GLU A 155 4.11 5.28 15.38
CA GLU A 155 5.04 4.61 16.30
C GLU A 155 6.08 5.60 16.86
N ILE A 156 6.71 6.39 15.97
CA ILE A 156 7.73 7.36 16.40
C ILE A 156 7.10 8.54 17.16
N ALA A 157 5.95 9.01 16.73
CA ALA A 157 5.24 10.09 17.42
C ALA A 157 4.85 9.69 18.85
N GLU A 158 4.52 8.43 19.12
CA GLU A 158 4.20 7.95 20.46
C GLU A 158 5.42 7.65 21.32
N ASN A 159 6.51 7.13 20.73
CA ASN A 159 7.63 6.53 21.48
C ASN A 159 8.97 7.26 21.28
N GLY A 160 8.99 8.30 20.42
CA GLY A 160 10.21 9.02 20.06
C GLY A 160 11.11 8.27 19.08
N PRO A 161 12.21 8.90 18.62
CA PRO A 161 13.08 8.35 17.58
C PRO A 161 13.80 7.06 18.00
N SER A 162 13.90 6.74 19.29
CA SER A 162 14.45 5.47 19.75
C SER A 162 13.69 4.24 19.21
N ALA A 163 12.42 4.40 18.84
CA ALA A 163 11.61 3.32 18.26
C ALA A 163 12.16 2.79 16.91
N CYS A 164 12.79 3.66 16.11
CA CYS A 164 13.41 3.25 14.84
C CYS A 164 14.92 2.92 14.97
N GLN A 165 15.50 3.04 16.17
CA GLN A 165 16.93 2.80 16.42
C GLN A 165 17.20 1.47 17.15
N VAL A 166 16.18 0.67 17.40
CA VAL A 166 16.31 -0.61 18.09
C VAL A 166 17.23 -1.59 17.32
N SER A 167 17.91 -2.46 18.05
CA SER A 167 18.95 -3.34 17.49
C SER A 167 18.44 -4.34 16.45
N VAL A 168 17.17 -4.69 16.51
CA VAL A 168 16.52 -5.62 15.57
C VAL A 168 16.33 -5.02 14.17
N ARG A 169 16.28 -3.68 14.02
CA ARG A 169 16.11 -3.02 12.72
C ARG A 169 17.32 -3.27 11.81
N LEU A 170 17.05 -3.74 10.60
CA LEU A 170 18.07 -3.95 9.55
C LEU A 170 18.69 -2.63 9.10
N TYR A 171 17.90 -1.57 9.11
CA TYR A 171 18.31 -0.21 8.88
C TYR A 171 17.74 0.69 9.97
N LYS A 172 18.62 1.44 10.63
CA LYS A 172 18.25 2.35 11.70
C LYS A 172 18.07 3.76 11.15
N CYS A 173 17.03 4.46 11.56
CA CYS A 173 16.86 5.86 11.23
C CYS A 173 17.94 6.74 11.88
N SER A 174 18.20 7.91 11.32
CA SER A 174 19.10 8.90 11.95
C SER A 174 18.54 9.43 13.29
N GLY A 175 17.23 9.52 13.39
CA GLY A 175 16.53 10.13 14.51
C GLY A 175 16.48 11.66 14.45
N GLU A 176 17.27 12.28 13.60
CA GLU A 176 17.33 13.73 13.45
C GLU A 176 16.00 14.31 12.94
N GLY A 177 15.46 15.31 13.67
CA GLY A 177 14.19 15.94 13.31
C GLY A 177 12.96 15.11 13.62
N LEU A 178 13.11 13.96 14.29
CA LEU A 178 12.01 13.07 14.68
C LEU A 178 11.58 13.23 16.14
N GLU A 179 12.17 14.15 16.85
CA GLU A 179 11.82 14.45 18.23
C GLU A 179 10.50 15.23 18.31
N ASN A 180 9.66 14.87 19.26
CA ASN A 180 8.40 15.57 19.54
C ASN A 180 7.45 15.69 18.33
N LEU A 181 7.35 14.63 17.52
CA LEU A 181 6.35 14.58 16.47
C LEU A 181 4.94 14.64 17.07
N PRO A 182 4.01 15.43 16.47
CA PRO A 182 2.64 15.50 16.97
C PRO A 182 1.92 14.16 16.71
N LYS A 183 1.33 13.58 17.76
CA LYS A 183 0.56 12.33 17.65
C LYS A 183 -0.77 12.58 16.97
N ALA A 184 -1.24 11.63 16.16
CA ALA A 184 -2.64 11.57 15.77
C ALA A 184 -3.49 10.93 16.88
N ASP A 185 -4.81 11.10 16.79
CA ASP A 185 -5.76 10.64 17.80
C ASP A 185 -6.28 9.22 17.52
N ALA A 186 -6.12 8.73 16.29
CA ALA A 186 -6.43 7.35 15.87
C ALA A 186 -5.66 6.95 14.62
N LEU A 187 -5.57 5.63 14.38
CA LEU A 187 -5.01 5.02 13.19
C LEU A 187 -6.05 4.11 12.53
N LEU A 188 -6.32 4.34 11.25
CA LEU A 188 -7.21 3.51 10.42
C LEU A 188 -6.38 2.90 9.28
N GLU A 189 -6.38 1.58 9.16
CA GLU A 189 -5.67 0.83 8.12
C GLU A 189 -6.69 0.14 7.22
N LEU A 190 -6.99 0.78 6.08
CA LEU A 190 -8.04 0.36 5.14
C LEU A 190 -7.39 -0.33 3.93
N GLU A 191 -7.54 -1.64 3.78
CA GLU A 191 -6.87 -2.40 2.71
C GLU A 191 -5.37 -2.05 2.59
N ALA A 192 -4.72 -1.83 3.72
CA ALA A 192 -3.33 -1.40 3.78
C ALA A 192 -2.37 -2.52 3.32
N ASN A 193 -1.31 -2.14 2.65
CA ASN A 193 -0.19 -3.04 2.36
C ASN A 193 0.66 -3.20 3.62
N ILE A 194 1.15 -4.39 3.89
CA ILE A 194 2.00 -4.63 5.07
C ILE A 194 3.49 -4.28 4.88
N GLY A 195 3.87 -3.73 3.71
CA GLY A 195 5.22 -3.23 3.45
C GLY A 195 6.23 -4.29 3.04
N ALA A 196 7.38 -4.33 3.71
CA ALA A 196 8.49 -5.24 3.40
C ALA A 196 8.11 -6.74 3.42
N PRO A 197 7.26 -7.24 4.33
CA PRO A 197 6.80 -8.62 4.29
C PRO A 197 6.15 -9.00 2.96
N HIS A 198 5.36 -8.09 2.39
CA HIS A 198 4.73 -8.30 1.09
C HIS A 198 5.75 -8.49 -0.05
N ARG A 199 6.90 -7.81 0.02
CA ARG A 199 8.01 -8.01 -0.92
C ARG A 199 8.72 -9.32 -0.72
N THR A 200 8.97 -9.71 0.53
CA THR A 200 9.56 -11.01 0.85
C THR A 200 8.67 -12.16 0.37
N MET A 201 7.33 -12.06 0.52
CA MET A 201 6.40 -13.04 -0.02
C MET A 201 6.43 -13.16 -1.55
N SER A 202 6.99 -12.18 -2.25
CA SER A 202 7.12 -12.20 -3.71
C SER A 202 8.50 -12.60 -4.20
N ILE A 203 9.41 -13.00 -3.32
CA ILE A 203 10.73 -13.49 -3.71
C ILE A 203 10.61 -14.86 -4.39
N ASP A 204 11.20 -15.02 -5.55
CA ASP A 204 11.22 -16.27 -6.30
C ASP A 204 12.55 -17.01 -6.08
N PRO A 205 12.57 -18.05 -5.23
CA PRO A 205 13.80 -18.77 -4.93
C PRO A 205 14.30 -19.63 -6.10
N ALA A 206 13.47 -19.83 -7.14
CA ALA A 206 13.88 -20.56 -8.34
C ALA A 206 14.83 -19.75 -9.22
N VAL A 207 14.83 -18.42 -9.12
CA VAL A 207 15.67 -17.55 -9.96
C VAL A 207 17.11 -17.54 -9.48
N ASP A 208 18.06 -17.88 -10.38
CA ASP A 208 19.49 -17.77 -10.09
C ASP A 208 19.89 -16.29 -9.89
N PRO A 209 20.50 -15.93 -8.75
CA PRO A 209 20.87 -14.54 -8.47
C PRO A 209 21.92 -13.96 -9.42
N LYS A 210 22.78 -14.83 -9.99
CA LYS A 210 23.87 -14.44 -10.89
C LYS A 210 23.45 -14.46 -12.35
N ASN A 211 22.46 -15.27 -12.68
CA ASN A 211 21.91 -15.38 -14.04
C ASN A 211 20.38 -15.50 -14.00
N PRO A 212 19.63 -14.38 -13.98
CA PRO A 212 18.18 -14.40 -13.84
C PRO A 212 17.42 -15.15 -14.93
N LYS A 213 18.09 -15.54 -16.02
CA LYS A 213 17.51 -16.39 -17.06
C LYS A 213 17.51 -17.87 -16.70
N VAL A 214 18.26 -18.26 -15.67
CA VAL A 214 18.34 -19.65 -15.17
C VAL A 214 17.40 -19.79 -13.98
N ARG A 215 16.64 -20.88 -13.99
CA ARG A 215 15.67 -21.22 -12.93
C ARG A 215 15.92 -22.64 -12.46
N ASP A 216 15.86 -22.87 -11.15
CA ASP A 216 15.86 -24.23 -10.59
C ASP A 216 14.48 -24.89 -10.84
N PRO A 217 14.42 -25.97 -11.67
CA PRO A 217 13.14 -26.61 -11.97
C PRO A 217 12.49 -27.27 -10.76
N LYS A 218 13.23 -27.55 -9.68
CA LYS A 218 12.65 -28.10 -8.44
C LYS A 218 11.92 -27.05 -7.61
N LEU A 219 12.24 -25.77 -7.81
CA LEU A 219 11.64 -24.62 -7.12
C LEU A 219 10.74 -23.81 -8.03
N ASP A 220 10.74 -24.00 -9.33
CA ASP A 220 9.89 -23.21 -10.24
C ASP A 220 8.41 -23.53 -10.03
N MET A 221 7.71 -22.65 -9.33
CA MET A 221 6.30 -22.80 -9.00
C MET A 221 5.37 -22.80 -10.23
N TYR A 222 5.86 -22.40 -11.40
CA TYR A 222 5.07 -22.34 -12.63
C TYR A 222 5.21 -23.57 -13.51
N LEU A 223 5.89 -24.62 -13.04
CA LEU A 223 5.98 -25.88 -13.77
C LEU A 223 4.86 -26.84 -13.38
N PRO A 224 4.24 -27.53 -14.35
CA PRO A 224 3.16 -28.50 -14.06
C PRO A 224 3.57 -29.62 -13.10
N GLN A 225 4.81 -30.11 -13.17
CA GLN A 225 5.30 -31.14 -12.25
C GLN A 225 5.38 -30.69 -10.79
N ASN A 226 5.36 -29.38 -10.54
CA ASN A 226 5.35 -28.80 -9.19
C ASN A 226 3.94 -28.45 -8.70
N GLY A 227 2.90 -28.59 -9.56
CA GLY A 227 1.50 -28.37 -9.18
C GLY A 227 0.83 -27.17 -9.86
N PHE A 228 1.47 -26.53 -10.84
CA PHE A 228 0.87 -25.44 -11.60
C PHE A 228 0.05 -25.93 -12.79
N ASP A 229 -1.14 -25.39 -12.99
CA ASP A 229 -1.96 -25.63 -14.18
C ASP A 229 -1.86 -24.43 -15.14
N PRO A 230 -1.15 -24.57 -16.28
CA PRO A 230 -1.01 -23.49 -17.25
C PRO A 230 -2.29 -23.20 -18.04
N LYS A 231 -3.35 -24.02 -17.91
CA LYS A 231 -4.64 -23.78 -18.60
C LYS A 231 -5.51 -22.79 -17.79
N THR A 232 -5.41 -22.85 -16.49
CA THR A 232 -6.19 -22.01 -15.58
C THR A 232 -5.35 -20.89 -14.95
N ASP A 233 -4.02 -20.89 -15.15
CA ASP A 233 -3.06 -20.01 -14.49
C ASP A 233 -3.13 -20.10 -12.95
N THR A 234 -3.45 -21.27 -12.41
CA THR A 234 -3.57 -21.52 -10.98
C THR A 234 -2.62 -22.62 -10.51
N GLY A 235 -2.36 -22.67 -9.21
CA GLY A 235 -1.57 -23.71 -8.56
C GLY A 235 -2.38 -24.51 -7.55
N SER A 236 -1.96 -25.77 -7.36
CA SER A 236 -2.38 -26.63 -6.27
C SER A 236 -1.17 -27.41 -5.80
N TYR A 237 -0.38 -26.76 -4.96
CA TYR A 237 0.92 -27.29 -4.56
C TYR A 237 0.79 -28.36 -3.45
N SER A 238 1.69 -29.38 -3.51
CA SER A 238 1.82 -30.33 -2.42
C SER A 238 2.47 -29.70 -1.19
N GLN A 239 2.19 -30.23 -0.01
CA GLN A 239 2.84 -29.76 1.24
C GLN A 239 4.36 -29.90 1.19
N GLU A 240 4.88 -30.94 0.50
CA GLU A 240 6.33 -31.12 0.29
C GLU A 240 6.93 -30.00 -0.58
N PHE A 241 6.22 -29.61 -1.67
CA PHE A 241 6.64 -28.50 -2.50
C PHE A 241 6.60 -27.18 -1.72
N LEU A 242 5.50 -26.87 -1.03
CA LEU A 242 5.36 -25.65 -0.23
C LEU A 242 6.48 -25.53 0.80
N LYS A 243 6.74 -26.60 1.56
CA LYS A 243 7.82 -26.62 2.57
C LYS A 243 9.19 -26.33 1.94
N ARG A 244 9.50 -26.99 0.81
CA ARG A 244 10.77 -26.80 0.10
C ARG A 244 10.90 -25.40 -0.46
N TYR A 245 9.83 -24.89 -1.07
CA TYR A 245 9.81 -23.56 -1.68
C TYR A 245 9.98 -22.46 -0.64
N GLN A 246 9.22 -22.50 0.44
CA GLN A 246 9.26 -21.49 1.51
C GLN A 246 10.59 -21.52 2.28
N ALA A 247 11.16 -22.70 2.53
CA ALA A 247 12.51 -22.80 3.09
C ALA A 247 13.56 -22.14 2.16
N ALA A 248 13.42 -22.32 0.84
CA ALA A 248 14.31 -21.67 -0.12
C ALA A 248 14.06 -20.15 -0.21
N MET A 249 12.82 -19.67 -0.04
CA MET A 249 12.52 -18.24 0.09
C MET A 249 13.23 -17.62 1.29
N HIS A 250 13.14 -18.26 2.47
CA HIS A 250 13.87 -17.83 3.67
C HIS A 250 15.38 -17.72 3.40
N VAL A 251 16.00 -18.79 2.94
CA VAL A 251 17.44 -18.81 2.64
C VAL A 251 17.84 -17.71 1.65
N ARG A 252 17.03 -17.51 0.61
CA ARG A 252 17.26 -16.48 -0.39
C ARG A 252 17.14 -15.07 0.18
N SER A 253 16.09 -14.80 0.97
CA SER A 253 15.86 -13.50 1.60
C SER A 253 17.00 -13.12 2.54
N GLU A 254 17.41 -14.04 3.44
CA GLU A 254 18.50 -13.77 4.39
C GLU A 254 19.86 -13.59 3.67
N ALA A 255 20.11 -14.32 2.59
CA ALA A 255 21.33 -14.13 1.79
C ALA A 255 21.39 -12.75 1.15
N VAL A 256 20.28 -12.24 0.62
CA VAL A 256 20.19 -10.90 0.03
C VAL A 256 20.36 -9.82 1.10
N ILE A 257 19.76 -10.00 2.28
CA ILE A 257 19.95 -9.10 3.42
C ILE A 257 21.42 -9.05 3.85
N ALA A 258 22.07 -10.22 4.00
CA ALA A 258 23.47 -10.29 4.39
C ALA A 258 24.39 -9.61 3.36
N GLU A 259 24.13 -9.77 2.07
CA GLU A 259 24.85 -9.06 1.00
C GLU A 259 24.66 -7.54 1.14
N ALA A 260 23.42 -7.07 1.28
CA ALA A 260 23.12 -5.65 1.41
C ALA A 260 23.78 -5.03 2.65
N GLN A 261 23.78 -5.73 3.79
CA GLN A 261 24.45 -5.28 5.01
C GLN A 261 25.98 -5.22 4.86
N ALA A 262 26.58 -6.19 4.18
CA ALA A 262 28.02 -6.17 3.90
C ALA A 262 28.41 -4.98 3.00
N ARG A 263 27.58 -4.70 1.99
CA ARG A 263 27.78 -3.54 1.11
C ARG A 263 27.56 -2.23 1.85
N LEU A 264 26.52 -2.12 2.69
CA LEU A 264 26.30 -0.94 3.53
C LEU A 264 27.50 -0.63 4.42
N LYS A 265 28.10 -1.67 5.05
CA LYS A 265 29.30 -1.53 5.86
C LYS A 265 30.49 -0.99 5.04
N ALA A 266 30.64 -1.42 3.78
CA ALA A 266 31.69 -0.92 2.90
C ALA A 266 31.43 0.54 2.47
N ILE A 267 30.18 0.90 2.20
CA ILE A 267 29.76 2.28 1.90
C ILE A 267 30.07 3.21 3.09
N ASP A 268 29.66 2.84 4.29
CA ASP A 268 29.90 3.64 5.51
C ASP A 268 31.37 3.77 5.88
N ALA A 269 32.19 2.77 5.52
CA ALA A 269 33.64 2.81 5.69
C ALA A 269 34.37 3.51 4.54
N HIS A 270 33.68 3.96 3.51
CA HIS A 270 34.25 4.53 2.28
C HIS A 270 35.27 3.61 1.60
N THR A 271 35.05 2.30 1.66
CA THR A 271 35.90 1.26 1.04
C THR A 271 35.28 0.64 -0.22
N GLY A 272 34.03 1.01 -0.51
CA GLY A 272 33.32 0.59 -1.72
C GLY A 272 33.60 1.48 -2.94
N PRO A 273 33.06 1.11 -4.10
CA PRO A 273 33.23 1.89 -5.34
C PRO A 273 32.43 3.20 -5.36
N TYR A 274 31.50 3.40 -4.44
CA TYR A 274 30.63 4.57 -4.33
C TYR A 274 30.86 5.28 -2.99
N ASN A 275 30.76 6.60 -3.00
CA ASN A 275 31.02 7.41 -1.80
C ASN A 275 29.82 7.51 -0.85
N ASP A 276 28.61 7.25 -1.33
CA ASP A 276 27.36 7.62 -0.68
C ASP A 276 26.44 6.41 -0.51
N ASP A 277 25.91 5.90 -1.64
CA ASP A 277 25.09 4.72 -1.73
C ASP A 277 25.38 4.01 -3.06
N GLU A 278 24.87 2.83 -3.27
CA GLU A 278 25.13 2.13 -4.52
C GLU A 278 23.91 1.39 -5.07
N PRO A 279 23.82 1.19 -6.40
CA PRO A 279 22.74 0.45 -7.01
C PRO A 279 22.69 -1.00 -6.47
N PHE A 280 21.47 -1.45 -6.17
CA PHE A 280 21.20 -2.79 -5.68
C PHE A 280 20.04 -3.40 -6.47
N VAL A 281 20.27 -4.55 -7.06
CA VAL A 281 19.30 -5.27 -7.86
C VAL A 281 19.07 -6.66 -7.26
N VAL A 282 17.81 -6.98 -6.97
CA VAL A 282 17.42 -8.29 -6.43
C VAL A 282 16.57 -9.01 -7.47
N PRO A 283 17.17 -9.88 -8.29
CA PRO A 283 16.43 -10.68 -9.27
C PRO A 283 15.45 -11.64 -8.60
N GLY A 284 14.29 -11.82 -9.20
CA GLY A 284 13.23 -12.68 -8.64
C GLY A 284 12.48 -12.09 -7.44
N MET A 285 12.65 -10.79 -7.16
CA MET A 285 11.91 -10.10 -6.11
C MET A 285 11.20 -8.89 -6.71
N SER A 286 9.92 -8.97 -6.94
CA SER A 286 9.12 -7.86 -7.46
C SER A 286 7.87 -7.68 -6.63
N GLU A 287 7.58 -6.45 -6.26
CA GLU A 287 6.38 -6.10 -5.54
C GLU A 287 5.12 -6.12 -6.44
N ASP A 288 5.31 -5.71 -7.70
CA ASP A 288 4.20 -5.55 -8.65
C ASP A 288 3.91 -6.85 -9.41
N ALA A 289 3.57 -6.74 -10.69
CA ALA A 289 3.10 -7.84 -11.51
C ALA A 289 4.12 -8.98 -11.75
N GLY A 290 5.40 -8.77 -11.43
CA GLY A 290 6.48 -9.74 -11.71
C GLY A 290 6.79 -10.73 -10.59
N GLY A 291 6.25 -10.55 -9.37
CA GLY A 291 6.63 -11.36 -8.20
C GLY A 291 5.97 -12.73 -8.17
N ALA A 292 6.73 -13.72 -7.73
CA ALA A 292 6.21 -15.07 -7.48
C ALA A 292 5.49 -15.09 -6.13
N ARG A 293 4.17 -15.16 -6.15
CA ARG A 293 3.34 -15.17 -4.93
C ARG A 293 2.54 -16.44 -4.83
N LEU A 294 2.91 -17.29 -3.90
CA LEU A 294 2.19 -18.55 -3.65
C LEU A 294 0.69 -18.31 -3.43
N ASN A 295 0.35 -17.36 -2.57
CA ASN A 295 -1.03 -17.04 -2.26
C ASN A 295 -1.83 -16.42 -3.40
N ALA A 296 -1.18 -15.80 -4.40
CA ALA A 296 -1.89 -15.32 -5.58
C ALA A 296 -2.30 -16.46 -6.52
N VAL A 297 -1.57 -17.56 -6.49
CA VAL A 297 -1.69 -18.68 -7.44
C VAL A 297 -2.42 -19.87 -6.84
N ASP A 298 -2.11 -20.23 -5.57
CA ASP A 298 -2.78 -21.31 -4.84
C ASP A 298 -3.80 -20.72 -3.84
N PRO A 299 -5.11 -20.98 -4.03
CA PRO A 299 -6.14 -20.47 -3.13
C PRO A 299 -6.13 -21.09 -1.74
N LYS A 300 -5.32 -22.12 -1.50
CA LYS A 300 -5.17 -22.77 -0.18
C LYS A 300 -4.12 -22.07 0.69
N VAL A 301 -3.34 -21.16 0.13
CA VAL A 301 -2.33 -20.38 0.86
C VAL A 301 -2.95 -19.04 1.23
N LEU A 302 -2.99 -18.71 2.51
CA LEU A 302 -3.68 -17.54 3.07
C LEU A 302 -5.14 -17.50 2.59
N ALA A 303 -5.88 -18.56 2.91
CA ALA A 303 -7.21 -18.86 2.38
C ALA A 303 -8.35 -18.31 3.25
N HIS A 304 -8.13 -18.10 4.53
CA HIS A 304 -9.12 -17.63 5.50
C HIS A 304 -8.43 -17.05 6.74
N THR A 305 -9.15 -16.24 7.50
CA THR A 305 -8.69 -15.77 8.81
C THR A 305 -8.53 -16.93 9.78
N HIS A 306 -7.59 -16.84 10.72
CA HIS A 306 -7.42 -17.85 11.78
C HIS A 306 -8.43 -17.63 12.93
N GLY A 307 -8.79 -16.36 13.18
CA GLY A 307 -9.80 -15.98 14.18
C GLY A 307 -11.16 -15.61 13.55
N PRO A 308 -12.25 -15.64 14.35
CA PRO A 308 -13.54 -15.11 13.92
C PRO A 308 -13.54 -13.59 14.00
N HIS A 309 -13.92 -12.93 12.90
CA HIS A 309 -13.98 -11.48 12.79
C HIS A 309 -15.31 -10.98 12.24
N LEU A 310 -15.62 -9.70 12.46
CA LEU A 310 -16.81 -9.03 11.96
C LEU A 310 -16.76 -8.97 10.42
N LEU A 311 -17.77 -9.55 9.79
CA LEU A 311 -17.92 -9.56 8.32
C LEU A 311 -19.11 -8.70 7.90
N LEU A 312 -18.84 -7.62 7.17
CA LEU A 312 -19.88 -6.76 6.59
C LEU A 312 -20.39 -7.40 5.29
N LYS A 313 -21.52 -8.09 5.35
CA LYS A 313 -22.08 -8.82 4.21
C LYS A 313 -22.93 -7.97 3.29
N ALA A 314 -23.08 -8.44 2.04
CA ALA A 314 -23.89 -7.80 1.02
C ALA A 314 -25.40 -7.72 1.39
N ASP A 315 -25.89 -8.67 2.18
CA ASP A 315 -27.27 -8.72 2.67
C ASP A 315 -27.54 -7.79 3.88
N GLY A 316 -26.52 -7.05 4.31
CA GLY A 316 -26.60 -6.13 5.46
C GLY A 316 -26.39 -6.82 6.82
N THR A 317 -26.20 -8.13 6.86
CA THR A 317 -25.85 -8.82 8.11
C THR A 317 -24.37 -8.64 8.46
N THR A 318 -24.06 -8.74 9.76
CA THR A 318 -22.69 -8.53 10.27
C THR A 318 -22.29 -9.64 11.23
N PRO A 319 -22.18 -10.90 10.77
CA PRO A 319 -21.78 -12.01 11.62
C PRO A 319 -20.30 -11.90 12.04
N VAL A 320 -19.98 -12.46 13.19
CA VAL A 320 -18.60 -12.72 13.63
C VAL A 320 -18.28 -14.18 13.30
N GLN A 321 -17.34 -14.40 12.39
CA GLN A 321 -17.01 -15.73 11.88
C GLN A 321 -15.59 -15.80 11.33
N ILE A 322 -15.08 -17.00 11.08
CA ILE A 322 -13.91 -17.21 10.21
C ILE A 322 -14.27 -16.71 8.81
N VAL A 323 -13.47 -15.80 8.27
CA VAL A 323 -13.75 -15.18 6.98
C VAL A 323 -12.89 -15.82 5.89
N PRO A 324 -13.50 -16.43 4.87
CA PRO A 324 -12.77 -16.96 3.72
C PRO A 324 -12.34 -15.83 2.78
N ASP A 325 -11.17 -16.00 2.18
CA ASP A 325 -10.77 -15.23 1.02
C ASP A 325 -11.56 -15.73 -0.21
N VAL A 326 -12.18 -14.79 -0.92
CA VAL A 326 -13.01 -15.09 -2.10
C VAL A 326 -12.40 -14.57 -3.39
N ARG A 327 -11.11 -14.19 -3.38
CA ARG A 327 -10.39 -13.76 -4.59
C ARG A 327 -10.37 -14.85 -5.66
N THR A 328 -10.24 -14.44 -6.90
CA THR A 328 -9.96 -15.37 -8.00
C THR A 328 -8.45 -15.59 -8.11
N PRO A 329 -7.93 -16.80 -7.86
CA PRO A 329 -6.51 -17.08 -8.01
C PRO A 329 -6.04 -16.80 -9.43
N LYS A 330 -4.90 -16.14 -9.58
CA LYS A 330 -4.34 -15.85 -10.89
C LYS A 330 -2.82 -15.67 -10.83
N ALA A 331 -2.09 -16.42 -11.63
CA ALA A 331 -0.68 -16.20 -11.86
C ALA A 331 -0.45 -14.97 -12.75
N ILE A 332 0.71 -14.35 -12.59
CA ILE A 332 1.20 -13.34 -13.54
C ILE A 332 1.47 -13.99 -14.90
N SER A 333 1.29 -13.22 -15.97
CA SER A 333 1.50 -13.72 -17.34
C SER A 333 2.95 -14.19 -17.56
N VAL A 334 3.16 -15.18 -18.42
CA VAL A 334 4.50 -15.68 -18.80
C VAL A 334 5.39 -14.54 -19.27
N LYS A 335 4.85 -13.63 -20.09
CA LYS A 335 5.59 -12.45 -20.59
C LYS A 335 6.11 -11.56 -19.47
N GLN A 336 5.35 -11.38 -18.40
CA GLN A 336 5.79 -10.60 -17.24
C GLN A 336 6.83 -11.34 -16.40
N ARG A 337 6.77 -12.67 -16.33
CA ARG A 337 7.75 -13.50 -15.61
C ARG A 337 9.13 -13.55 -16.24
N ASP A 338 9.22 -13.35 -17.54
CA ASP A 338 10.43 -13.58 -18.32
C ASP A 338 11.31 -12.34 -18.50
N THR A 339 10.95 -11.20 -17.93
CA THR A 339 11.74 -9.98 -18.03
C THR A 339 12.39 -9.61 -16.69
N LEU A 340 13.68 -9.26 -16.70
CA LEU A 340 14.36 -8.78 -15.49
C LEU A 340 13.66 -7.56 -14.89
N ALA A 341 13.21 -6.63 -15.71
CA ALA A 341 12.52 -5.42 -15.27
C ALA A 341 11.20 -5.71 -14.53
N ALA A 342 10.49 -6.78 -14.92
CA ALA A 342 9.25 -7.19 -14.28
C ALA A 342 9.46 -8.10 -13.04
N THR A 343 10.64 -8.72 -12.92
CA THR A 343 10.92 -9.73 -11.89
C THR A 343 12.04 -9.34 -10.93
N ALA A 344 12.56 -8.11 -10.99
CA ALA A 344 13.61 -7.65 -10.10
C ALA A 344 13.19 -6.41 -9.33
N GLN A 345 13.59 -6.34 -8.06
CA GLN A 345 13.61 -5.12 -7.30
C GLN A 345 14.89 -4.34 -7.65
N MET A 346 14.76 -3.07 -8.01
CA MET A 346 15.88 -2.20 -8.36
C MET A 346 15.82 -0.92 -7.51
N MET A 347 16.83 -0.73 -6.68
CA MET A 347 16.93 0.40 -5.76
C MET A 347 18.38 0.59 -5.31
N THR A 348 18.64 1.39 -4.30
CA THR A 348 19.95 1.45 -3.66
C THR A 348 20.05 0.48 -2.48
N VAL A 349 21.25 0.26 -1.97
CA VAL A 349 21.50 -0.61 -0.80
C VAL A 349 20.74 -0.11 0.42
N ARG A 350 20.80 1.20 0.71
CA ARG A 350 20.09 1.79 1.86
C ARG A 350 18.57 1.68 1.69
N GLN A 351 18.04 1.96 0.51
CA GLN A 351 16.62 1.81 0.21
C GLN A 351 16.16 0.36 0.36
N TYR A 352 16.96 -0.61 -0.08
CA TYR A 352 16.61 -2.02 0.08
C TYR A 352 16.45 -2.38 1.55
N LEU A 353 17.46 -2.05 2.38
CA LEU A 353 17.43 -2.36 3.81
C LEU A 353 16.32 -1.61 4.57
N ALA A 354 16.01 -0.39 4.15
CA ALA A 354 14.99 0.44 4.81
C ALA A 354 13.54 0.12 4.40
N PHE A 355 13.32 -0.21 3.10
CA PHE A 355 11.96 -0.34 2.55
C PHE A 355 11.56 -1.76 2.18
N SER A 356 12.53 -2.61 1.78
CA SER A 356 12.20 -3.89 1.14
C SER A 356 12.63 -5.10 1.96
N ALA A 357 13.62 -4.93 2.83
CA ALA A 357 14.14 -6.01 3.63
C ALA A 357 13.33 -6.19 4.92
N ILE A 358 13.06 -7.44 5.24
CA ILE A 358 12.58 -7.89 6.54
C ILE A 358 13.20 -9.26 6.82
N SER A 359 13.77 -9.43 8.01
CA SER A 359 14.34 -10.71 8.41
C SER A 359 13.27 -11.77 8.61
N THR A 360 13.62 -12.99 8.29
CA THR A 360 12.81 -14.18 8.52
C THR A 360 13.53 -15.20 9.41
N MET A 361 12.77 -16.15 9.93
CA MET A 361 13.28 -17.25 10.77
C MET A 361 13.24 -18.57 9.99
N PRO A 362 13.97 -19.61 10.42
CA PRO A 362 13.98 -20.91 9.73
C PRO A 362 12.63 -21.62 9.64
N ASP A 363 11.66 -21.24 10.46
CA ASP A 363 10.28 -21.73 10.44
C ASP A 363 9.34 -20.89 9.55
N PHE A 364 9.91 -20.00 8.73
CA PHE A 364 9.14 -19.18 7.78
C PHE A 364 8.18 -20.02 6.95
N ALA A 365 6.89 -19.70 7.05
CA ALA A 365 5.83 -20.39 6.33
C ALA A 365 4.59 -19.51 6.15
N LEU A 366 3.99 -19.60 4.97
CA LEU A 366 2.65 -19.13 4.66
C LEU A 366 1.72 -20.35 4.71
N THR A 367 0.82 -20.41 5.68
CA THR A 367 -0.14 -21.49 5.83
C THR A 367 -1.48 -21.13 5.19
N ALA A 368 -2.55 -21.83 5.51
CA ALA A 368 -3.90 -21.45 5.04
C ALA A 368 -4.42 -20.18 5.74
N ASP A 369 -3.92 -19.88 6.92
CA ASP A 369 -4.49 -18.90 7.85
C ASP A 369 -3.45 -18.10 8.65
N ASP A 370 -2.13 -18.23 8.33
CA ASP A 370 -1.09 -17.64 9.18
C ASP A 370 0.19 -17.35 8.37
N MET A 371 0.95 -16.36 8.82
CA MET A 371 2.22 -15.89 8.26
C MET A 371 3.35 -16.05 9.29
N LYS A 372 3.98 -17.22 9.32
CA LYS A 372 4.99 -17.58 10.33
C LYS A 372 6.40 -17.10 9.99
N GLY A 373 7.17 -16.88 11.04
CA GLY A 373 8.62 -16.70 10.93
C GLY A 373 9.08 -15.35 10.40
N PHE A 374 8.23 -14.32 10.39
CA PHE A 374 8.66 -12.95 10.16
C PHE A 374 9.21 -12.30 11.44
N VAL A 375 10.32 -11.60 11.35
CA VAL A 375 10.81 -10.72 12.41
C VAL A 375 10.23 -9.32 12.15
N TRP A 376 8.94 -9.14 12.50
CA TRP A 376 8.13 -7.98 12.11
C TRP A 376 8.82 -6.63 12.36
N ARG A 377 9.48 -6.46 13.49
CA ARG A 377 10.17 -5.22 13.86
C ARG A 377 11.54 -5.03 13.19
N SER A 378 12.00 -5.96 12.35
CA SER A 378 13.28 -5.81 11.65
C SER A 378 13.26 -4.78 10.52
N SER A 379 12.08 -4.37 10.06
CA SER A 379 11.90 -3.34 9.04
C SER A 379 11.09 -2.15 9.54
N ALA A 380 11.47 -0.93 9.20
CA ALA A 380 10.66 0.27 9.39
C ALA A 380 9.40 0.27 8.50
N ASN A 381 9.48 -0.40 7.35
CA ASN A 381 8.37 -0.57 6.42
C ASN A 381 7.64 -1.90 6.68
N SER A 382 7.25 -2.14 7.93
CA SER A 382 6.51 -3.34 8.36
C SER A 382 5.32 -2.91 9.21
N LEU A 383 4.13 -2.91 8.61
CA LEU A 383 2.92 -2.47 9.31
C LEU A 383 2.65 -3.30 10.58
N PRO A 384 2.72 -4.66 10.57
CA PRO A 384 2.57 -5.44 11.81
C PRO A 384 3.61 -5.08 12.88
N GLY A 385 4.87 -4.83 12.48
CA GLY A 385 5.92 -4.48 13.44
C GLY A 385 5.80 -3.06 14.02
N ASN A 386 5.25 -2.12 13.25
CA ASN A 386 5.07 -0.74 13.71
C ASN A 386 3.90 -0.62 14.69
N VAL A 387 2.79 -1.33 14.44
CA VAL A 387 1.59 -1.25 15.30
C VAL A 387 1.78 -1.86 16.68
N GLU A 388 2.82 -2.66 16.91
CA GLU A 388 3.12 -3.24 18.24
C GLU A 388 3.28 -2.17 19.35
N ASN A 389 3.75 -0.99 18.98
CA ASN A 389 3.99 0.12 19.91
C ASN A 389 3.05 1.32 19.69
N ILE A 390 1.94 1.10 19.01
CA ILE A 390 0.89 2.12 18.82
C ILE A 390 -0.25 1.83 19.79
N HIS A 391 -0.72 2.87 20.51
CA HIS A 391 -1.69 2.72 21.57
C HIS A 391 -2.98 3.51 21.35
N VAL A 392 -3.02 4.39 20.35
CA VAL A 392 -4.26 5.08 19.95
C VAL A 392 -5.31 4.09 19.42
N PRO A 393 -6.61 4.41 19.50
CA PRO A 393 -7.65 3.58 18.88
C PRO A 393 -7.30 3.23 17.44
N THR A 394 -7.42 1.95 17.09
CA THR A 394 -6.96 1.43 15.80
C THR A 394 -8.07 0.61 15.12
N LEU A 395 -8.43 1.00 13.91
CA LEU A 395 -9.31 0.23 13.02
C LEU A 395 -8.48 -0.41 11.91
N VAL A 396 -8.55 -1.72 11.78
CA VAL A 396 -8.01 -2.48 10.65
C VAL A 396 -9.16 -2.99 9.81
N MET A 397 -9.17 -2.72 8.51
CA MET A 397 -10.23 -3.16 7.60
C MET A 397 -9.65 -3.83 6.37
N ALA A 398 -10.15 -5.02 6.06
CA ALA A 398 -9.76 -5.80 4.88
C ALA A 398 -10.94 -6.08 3.96
N GLY A 399 -10.67 -6.22 2.67
CA GLY A 399 -11.58 -6.85 1.71
C GLY A 399 -11.38 -8.35 1.65
N SER A 400 -12.45 -9.14 1.58
CA SER A 400 -12.31 -10.60 1.45
C SER A 400 -11.92 -11.05 0.03
N CYS A 401 -11.80 -10.13 -0.91
CA CYS A 401 -11.45 -10.43 -2.31
C CYS A 401 -10.06 -9.91 -2.70
N MET A 402 -9.14 -9.83 -1.74
CA MET A 402 -7.79 -9.32 -1.95
C MET A 402 -6.74 -10.11 -1.16
N LEU A 403 -5.49 -10.05 -1.60
CA LEU A 403 -4.34 -10.74 -0.97
C LEU A 403 -3.99 -10.21 0.43
N HIS A 404 -4.70 -9.20 0.93
CA HIS A 404 -4.39 -8.53 2.19
C HIS A 404 -5.21 -9.03 3.38
N LEU A 405 -6.17 -9.94 3.19
CA LEU A 405 -7.06 -10.40 4.27
C LEU A 405 -6.28 -10.92 5.48
N ILE A 406 -5.46 -11.95 5.30
CA ILE A 406 -4.66 -12.54 6.38
C ILE A 406 -3.49 -11.61 6.79
N PRO A 407 -2.76 -10.96 5.87
CA PRO A 407 -1.81 -9.92 6.24
C PRO A 407 -2.35 -8.81 7.13
N LEU A 408 -3.61 -8.42 6.99
CA LEU A 408 -4.24 -7.41 7.85
C LEU A 408 -4.76 -8.00 9.17
N GLU A 409 -5.08 -9.30 9.21
CA GLU A 409 -5.31 -10.00 10.47
C GLU A 409 -4.04 -10.00 11.34
N GLU A 410 -2.84 -10.23 10.75
CA GLU A 410 -1.55 -10.08 11.43
C GLU A 410 -1.35 -8.67 12.00
N VAL A 411 -1.76 -7.63 11.27
CA VAL A 411 -1.71 -6.25 11.77
C VAL A 411 -2.57 -6.08 13.01
N TYR A 412 -3.79 -6.62 12.99
CA TYR A 412 -4.69 -6.58 14.13
C TYR A 412 -4.12 -7.34 15.34
N ASP A 413 -3.58 -8.52 15.14
CA ASP A 413 -3.04 -9.34 16.21
C ASP A 413 -1.83 -8.68 16.88
N HIS A 414 -0.93 -8.14 16.09
CA HIS A 414 0.27 -7.45 16.55
C HIS A 414 -0.01 -6.05 17.13
N SER A 415 -1.18 -5.46 16.90
CA SER A 415 -1.49 -4.11 17.39
C SER A 415 -1.45 -4.02 18.91
N GLY A 416 -0.63 -3.10 19.43
CA GLY A 416 -0.53 -2.77 20.85
C GLY A 416 -1.69 -1.92 21.39
N ALA A 417 -2.59 -1.44 20.53
CA ALA A 417 -3.76 -0.69 20.93
C ALA A 417 -4.73 -1.57 21.75
N LYS A 418 -5.17 -1.05 22.91
CA LYS A 418 -6.20 -1.73 23.71
C LYS A 418 -7.58 -1.62 23.09
N ASP A 419 -7.83 -0.52 22.39
CA ASP A 419 -9.04 -0.25 21.63
C ASP A 419 -8.72 -0.49 20.16
N LYS A 420 -8.92 -1.72 19.71
CA LYS A 420 -8.65 -2.17 18.34
C LYS A 420 -9.77 -3.02 17.80
N GLU A 421 -10.02 -2.89 16.50
CA GLU A 421 -11.05 -3.64 15.81
C GLU A 421 -10.55 -4.12 14.46
N PHE A 422 -10.88 -5.35 14.07
CA PHE A 422 -10.67 -5.89 12.73
C PHE A 422 -12.01 -6.19 12.08
N VAL A 423 -12.21 -5.60 10.90
CA VAL A 423 -13.45 -5.70 10.14
C VAL A 423 -13.17 -6.13 8.72
N VAL A 424 -13.94 -7.08 8.21
CA VAL A 424 -13.81 -7.53 6.83
C VAL A 424 -15.04 -7.13 6.02
N VAL A 425 -14.82 -6.61 4.82
CA VAL A 425 -15.90 -6.27 3.86
C VAL A 425 -16.00 -7.39 2.85
N GLU A 426 -17.15 -8.11 2.85
CA GLU A 426 -17.38 -9.23 1.95
C GLU A 426 -17.27 -8.80 0.48
N GLY A 427 -16.41 -9.46 -0.28
CA GLY A 427 -16.22 -9.25 -1.72
C GLY A 427 -15.55 -7.94 -2.12
N ALA A 428 -15.03 -7.16 -1.18
CA ALA A 428 -14.27 -5.95 -1.51
C ALA A 428 -12.87 -6.31 -2.03
N ASP A 429 -12.42 -5.58 -3.04
CA ASP A 429 -11.07 -5.63 -3.58
C ASP A 429 -10.14 -4.58 -2.93
N HIS A 430 -8.97 -4.34 -3.54
CA HIS A 430 -7.98 -3.38 -3.03
C HIS A 430 -8.47 -1.93 -2.99
N SER A 431 -9.38 -1.55 -3.86
CA SER A 431 -10.00 -0.20 -3.85
C SER A 431 -11.26 -0.15 -2.99
N LEU A 432 -11.55 -1.24 -2.25
CA LEU A 432 -12.79 -1.48 -1.55
C LEU A 432 -14.01 -1.54 -2.49
N GLU A 433 -13.80 -1.71 -3.81
CA GLU A 433 -14.83 -1.93 -4.81
C GLU A 433 -15.23 -3.42 -4.87
N PRO A 434 -16.42 -3.76 -5.37
CA PRO A 434 -16.84 -5.15 -5.45
C PRO A 434 -16.06 -5.91 -6.52
N CYS A 435 -15.38 -6.98 -6.18
CA CYS A 435 -14.70 -7.84 -7.16
C CYS A 435 -15.66 -8.64 -8.04
N ARG A 436 -16.91 -8.77 -7.65
CA ARG A 436 -18.01 -9.36 -8.42
C ARG A 436 -19.33 -8.66 -8.11
N PRO A 437 -20.27 -8.60 -9.08
CA PRO A 437 -21.52 -7.84 -8.93
C PRO A 437 -22.43 -8.28 -7.76
N GLU A 438 -22.40 -9.56 -7.38
CA GLU A 438 -23.20 -10.10 -6.28
C GLU A 438 -22.86 -9.50 -4.91
N TYR A 439 -21.69 -8.87 -4.77
CA TYR A 439 -21.29 -8.22 -3.52
C TYR A 439 -21.84 -6.80 -3.35
N GLY A 440 -22.53 -6.26 -4.37
CA GLY A 440 -23.15 -4.94 -4.31
C GLY A 440 -22.15 -3.80 -4.08
N ASP A 441 -22.56 -2.75 -3.39
CA ASP A 441 -21.71 -1.58 -3.11
C ASP A 441 -20.84 -1.81 -1.85
N THR A 442 -19.70 -2.45 -2.03
CA THR A 442 -18.72 -2.75 -0.98
C THR A 442 -18.07 -1.49 -0.44
N GLN A 443 -17.80 -0.51 -1.31
CA GLN A 443 -17.16 0.73 -0.93
C GLN A 443 -18.07 1.56 -0.01
N LYS A 444 -19.36 1.62 -0.32
CA LYS A 444 -20.33 2.26 0.57
C LYS A 444 -20.34 1.60 1.95
N ARG A 445 -20.41 0.25 2.02
CA ARG A 445 -20.42 -0.47 3.30
C ARG A 445 -19.16 -0.22 4.13
N ALA A 446 -17.99 -0.24 3.47
CA ALA A 446 -16.72 0.03 4.10
C ALA A 446 -16.69 1.42 4.75
N PHE A 447 -16.99 2.44 3.97
CA PHE A 447 -16.89 3.82 4.47
C PHE A 447 -18.04 4.22 5.39
N ASP A 448 -19.22 3.64 5.26
CA ASP A 448 -20.28 3.83 6.26
C ASP A 448 -19.86 3.27 7.62
N TYR A 449 -19.16 2.13 7.63
CA TYR A 449 -18.57 1.58 8.85
C TYR A 449 -17.47 2.48 9.44
N VAL A 450 -16.60 3.01 8.61
CA VAL A 450 -15.56 3.98 9.04
C VAL A 450 -16.20 5.21 9.70
N VAL A 451 -17.25 5.76 9.12
CA VAL A 451 -18.01 6.89 9.71
C VAL A 451 -18.59 6.50 11.08
N GLN A 452 -19.24 5.33 11.16
CA GLN A 452 -19.80 4.83 12.40
C GLN A 452 -18.71 4.66 13.46
N TRP A 453 -17.58 4.10 13.10
CA TRP A 453 -16.45 3.89 14.01
C TRP A 453 -15.89 5.23 14.52
N LEU A 454 -15.64 6.20 13.63
CA LEU A 454 -15.12 7.52 14.00
C LEU A 454 -16.09 8.28 14.91
N THR A 455 -17.38 8.25 14.61
CA THR A 455 -18.39 8.96 15.43
C THR A 455 -18.62 8.30 16.78
N LYS A 456 -18.45 6.98 16.90
CA LYS A 456 -18.50 6.24 18.17
C LYS A 456 -17.31 6.58 19.07
N HIS A 457 -16.10 6.63 18.51
CA HIS A 457 -14.86 6.87 19.28
C HIS A 457 -14.67 8.36 19.62
N PHE A 458 -15.17 9.23 18.76
CA PHE A 458 -15.09 10.67 18.94
C PHE A 458 -16.50 11.29 18.87
N PRO A 459 -17.33 11.11 19.90
CA PRO A 459 -18.64 11.74 19.96
C PRO A 459 -18.52 13.27 20.00
N GLY A 460 -19.48 13.99 19.38
CA GLY A 460 -19.52 15.45 19.36
C GLY A 460 -20.06 16.06 20.62
#